data_f4b16c436fc5f8e3b81674e3935648f9
#
_entry.id   f4b16c436fc5f8e3b81674e3935648f9
#
_cell.length_a   1.000
_cell.length_b   1.000
_cell.length_c   1.000
_cell.angle_alpha   90.00
_cell.angle_beta   90.00
_cell.angle_gamma   90.00
#
_symmetry.space_group_name_H-M   'P 1'
#
loop_
_entity.id
_entity.type
_entity.pdbx_description
1 polymer ?
#
loop_
_entity_poly.entity_id
_entity_poly.type
_entity_poly.pdbx_seq_one_letter_code
_entity_poly.pdbx_strand_id
1 'polypeptide(L)'
;DALRLIEEKLARENKMAAFSLVDKKLKVAVRIPEDTKVQEIVADLKSKGYDVTLFICSMNSLEKAWNSYKDLSFAYESKAGSLEIASDEISAIIQTAKDLPTIVSILTNTLSMKKSYRVSRILETILAGALATDASDVHIEPEEDYIRLRYRLDGVLVNALNFDKDTYNLLLSRIKLLSGLKLNIKKDAQDGRFSVHVKDTDIEIRTSILPGAYNESVVMRVLNPKSIGVPMEELGIPPKLLSILEKEITKPNGMLLTTGPTGSGKTTTLYAFLKKVHNP
;
A
#
# COMPACT_ATOMS: atom_id res chain seq x y z
N ASP A 1 -9.73 -15.27 -0.56
CA ASP A 1 -10.64 -14.55 -1.49
C ASP A 1 -12.13 -14.75 -1.14
N ALA A 2 -12.62 -15.96 -0.85
CA ALA A 2 -14.04 -16.17 -0.51
C ALA A 2 -14.46 -15.38 0.74
N LEU A 3 -13.69 -15.40 1.81
CA LEU A 3 -13.99 -14.69 3.07
C LEU A 3 -14.19 -13.19 2.89
N ARG A 4 -13.52 -12.57 1.91
CA ARG A 4 -13.61 -11.13 1.64
C ARG A 4 -14.97 -10.67 1.13
N LEU A 5 -15.76 -11.59 0.56
CA LEU A 5 -17.08 -11.25 0.01
C LEU A 5 -18.14 -10.94 1.08
N ILE A 6 -17.85 -11.31 2.34
CA ILE A 6 -18.69 -11.02 3.50
C ILE A 6 -17.79 -10.41 4.57
N GLU A 7 -18.08 -9.21 5.02
CA GLU A 7 -17.33 -8.55 6.10
C GLU A 7 -17.35 -9.37 7.40
N GLU A 8 -16.25 -9.37 8.16
CA GLU A 8 -16.12 -10.15 9.39
C GLU A 8 -17.24 -9.87 10.40
N LYS A 9 -17.60 -8.59 10.58
CA LYS A 9 -18.70 -8.18 11.48
C LYS A 9 -20.02 -8.81 11.04
N LEU A 10 -20.34 -8.67 9.77
CA LEU A 10 -21.58 -9.22 9.17
C LEU A 10 -21.58 -10.76 9.22
N ALA A 11 -20.43 -11.40 8.96
CA ALA A 11 -20.26 -12.84 9.02
C ALA A 11 -20.47 -13.39 10.44
N ARG A 12 -19.95 -12.71 11.47
CA ARG A 12 -20.11 -13.11 12.87
C ARG A 12 -21.53 -12.89 13.38
N GLU A 13 -22.15 -11.73 13.09
CA GLU A 13 -23.52 -11.39 13.50
C GLU A 13 -24.53 -12.39 12.93
N ASN A 14 -24.36 -12.78 11.65
CA ASN A 14 -25.28 -13.68 10.95
C ASN A 14 -24.83 -15.15 10.95
N LYS A 15 -23.81 -15.50 11.73
CA LYS A 15 -23.29 -16.88 11.91
C LYS A 15 -23.06 -17.58 10.58
N MET A 16 -22.31 -16.92 9.68
CA MET A 16 -21.98 -17.39 8.35
C MET A 16 -20.51 -17.11 8.00
N ALA A 17 -19.97 -17.82 7.01
CA ALA A 17 -18.62 -17.58 6.49
C ALA A 17 -18.48 -18.12 5.07
N ALA A 18 -18.00 -17.32 4.14
CA ALA A 18 -17.65 -17.78 2.79
C ALA A 18 -16.28 -18.48 2.85
N PHE A 19 -16.20 -19.76 2.43
CA PHE A 19 -14.97 -20.55 2.60
C PHE A 19 -14.33 -21.05 1.31
N SER A 20 -15.01 -20.96 0.19
CA SER A 20 -14.49 -21.37 -1.11
C SER A 20 -15.11 -20.54 -2.23
N LEU A 21 -14.25 -20.04 -3.12
CA LEU A 21 -14.63 -19.35 -4.35
C LEU A 21 -13.83 -19.96 -5.50
N VAL A 22 -14.50 -20.51 -6.49
CA VAL A 22 -13.89 -21.05 -7.72
C VAL A 22 -14.67 -20.46 -8.88
N ASP A 23 -14.05 -19.65 -9.70
CA ASP A 23 -14.71 -18.81 -10.70
C ASP A 23 -15.80 -17.95 -10.05
N LYS A 24 -17.06 -18.16 -10.38
CA LYS A 24 -18.22 -17.49 -9.76
C LYS A 24 -18.98 -18.37 -8.76
N LYS A 25 -18.53 -19.60 -8.51
CA LYS A 25 -19.16 -20.54 -7.58
C LYS A 25 -18.66 -20.29 -6.17
N LEU A 26 -19.52 -19.73 -5.34
CA LEU A 26 -19.25 -19.36 -3.94
C LEU A 26 -19.88 -20.37 -2.98
N LYS A 27 -19.06 -20.96 -2.10
CA LYS A 27 -19.55 -21.83 -1.02
C LYS A 27 -19.56 -21.05 0.30
N VAL A 28 -20.71 -21.01 0.95
CA VAL A 28 -20.92 -20.28 2.21
C VAL A 28 -21.35 -21.26 3.29
N ALA A 29 -20.61 -21.32 4.37
CA ALA A 29 -20.99 -22.05 5.59
C ALA A 29 -21.94 -21.18 6.42
N VAL A 30 -23.02 -21.77 6.89
CA VAL A 30 -24.06 -21.07 7.67
C VAL A 30 -24.51 -21.93 8.84
N ARG A 31 -24.98 -21.29 9.91
CA ARG A 31 -25.59 -22.01 11.04
C ARG A 31 -27.06 -22.30 10.80
N ILE A 32 -27.80 -21.32 10.30
CA ILE A 32 -29.25 -21.38 10.04
C ILE A 32 -29.48 -20.84 8.61
N PRO A 33 -29.67 -21.71 7.61
CA PRO A 33 -29.85 -21.27 6.22
C PRO A 33 -31.12 -20.43 6.00
N GLU A 34 -32.16 -20.64 6.80
CA GLU A 34 -33.47 -20.02 6.65
C GLU A 34 -33.58 -18.64 7.35
N ASP A 35 -32.50 -18.18 7.98
CA ASP A 35 -32.43 -16.85 8.60
C ASP A 35 -32.62 -15.76 7.56
N THR A 36 -33.55 -14.82 7.80
CA THR A 36 -33.90 -13.76 6.86
C THR A 36 -32.72 -12.93 6.43
N LYS A 37 -31.83 -12.57 7.38
CA LYS A 37 -30.62 -11.79 7.09
C LYS A 37 -29.59 -12.57 6.29
N VAL A 38 -29.47 -13.87 6.53
CA VAL A 38 -28.61 -14.77 5.73
C VAL A 38 -29.13 -14.81 4.29
N GLN A 39 -30.42 -14.91 4.09
CA GLN A 39 -31.02 -14.94 2.76
C GLN A 39 -30.88 -13.59 2.03
N GLU A 40 -30.99 -12.47 2.72
CA GLU A 40 -30.73 -11.14 2.14
C GLU A 40 -29.28 -11.01 1.66
N ILE A 41 -28.29 -11.44 2.46
CA ILE A 41 -26.87 -11.43 2.08
C ILE A 41 -26.64 -12.37 0.89
N VAL A 42 -27.25 -13.54 0.87
CA VAL A 42 -27.15 -14.47 -0.25
C VAL A 42 -27.77 -13.89 -1.53
N ALA A 43 -28.90 -13.19 -1.41
CA ALA A 43 -29.55 -12.53 -2.55
C ALA A 43 -28.65 -11.40 -3.12
N ASP A 44 -28.02 -10.61 -2.26
CA ASP A 44 -27.05 -9.58 -2.67
C ASP A 44 -25.84 -10.20 -3.40
N LEU A 45 -25.27 -11.28 -2.88
CA LEU A 45 -24.18 -11.99 -3.54
C LEU A 45 -24.58 -12.57 -4.90
N LYS A 46 -25.80 -13.12 -5.01
CA LYS A 46 -26.34 -13.59 -6.29
C LYS A 46 -26.57 -12.45 -7.28
N SER A 47 -27.03 -11.28 -6.83
CA SER A 47 -27.21 -10.10 -7.69
C SER A 47 -25.86 -9.59 -8.25
N LYS A 48 -24.76 -9.80 -7.52
CA LYS A 48 -23.38 -9.53 -7.93
C LYS A 48 -22.79 -10.59 -8.87
N GLY A 49 -23.60 -11.61 -9.25
CA GLY A 49 -23.27 -12.62 -10.24
C GLY A 49 -22.54 -13.85 -9.69
N TYR A 50 -22.59 -14.09 -8.37
CA TYR A 50 -22.06 -15.31 -7.77
C TYR A 50 -23.12 -16.42 -7.72
N ASP A 51 -22.70 -17.65 -8.01
CA ASP A 51 -23.52 -18.85 -7.78
C ASP A 51 -23.26 -19.34 -6.35
N VAL A 52 -24.19 -19.08 -5.44
CA VAL A 52 -24.02 -19.29 -4.00
C VAL A 52 -24.64 -20.62 -3.58
N THR A 53 -23.81 -21.51 -3.01
CA THR A 53 -24.23 -22.77 -2.38
C THR A 53 -24.03 -22.68 -0.86
N LEU A 54 -25.07 -22.97 -0.08
CA LEU A 54 -25.04 -22.95 1.37
C LEU A 54 -24.69 -24.33 1.95
N PHE A 55 -23.86 -24.36 2.99
CA PHE A 55 -23.49 -25.53 3.76
C PHE A 55 -23.75 -25.30 5.24
N ILE A 56 -24.50 -26.21 5.86
CA ILE A 56 -24.76 -26.16 7.31
C ILE A 56 -23.50 -26.59 8.05
N CYS A 57 -23.12 -25.84 9.07
CA CYS A 57 -21.92 -26.15 9.85
C CYS A 57 -22.08 -25.90 11.35
N SER A 58 -21.13 -26.39 12.17
CA SER A 58 -21.09 -26.13 13.60
C SER A 58 -20.53 -24.75 13.92
N MET A 59 -20.79 -24.20 15.12
CA MET A 59 -20.18 -22.97 15.61
C MET A 59 -18.65 -23.07 15.62
N ASN A 60 -18.12 -24.20 16.03
CA ASN A 60 -16.67 -24.45 16.07
C ASN A 60 -16.02 -24.35 14.66
N SER A 61 -16.76 -24.76 13.61
CA SER A 61 -16.32 -24.60 12.24
C SER A 61 -16.34 -23.15 11.77
N LEU A 62 -17.36 -22.37 12.19
CA LEU A 62 -17.44 -20.93 11.91
C LEU A 62 -16.33 -20.16 12.63
N GLU A 63 -16.05 -20.48 13.90
CA GLU A 63 -14.95 -19.87 14.65
C GLU A 63 -13.59 -20.11 14.00
N LYS A 64 -13.35 -21.32 13.49
CA LYS A 64 -12.16 -21.62 12.69
C LYS A 64 -12.09 -20.80 11.41
N ALA A 65 -13.20 -20.65 10.71
CA ALA A 65 -13.28 -19.82 9.51
C ALA A 65 -13.08 -18.33 9.85
N TRP A 66 -13.71 -17.83 10.91
CA TRP A 66 -13.57 -16.44 11.34
C TRP A 66 -12.16 -16.10 11.85
N ASN A 67 -11.45 -17.05 12.44
CA ASN A 67 -10.04 -16.84 12.80
C ASN A 67 -9.16 -16.55 11.56
N SER A 68 -9.57 -17.01 10.38
CA SER A 68 -8.85 -16.72 9.14
C SER A 68 -9.08 -15.29 8.61
N TYR A 69 -10.04 -14.53 9.16
CA TYR A 69 -10.15 -13.09 8.84
C TYR A 69 -8.92 -12.32 9.29
N LYS A 70 -8.28 -12.74 10.39
CA LYS A 70 -7.03 -12.14 10.88
C LYS A 70 -5.86 -12.30 9.90
N ASP A 71 -5.95 -13.30 9.04
CA ASP A 71 -4.92 -13.61 8.04
C ASP A 71 -5.23 -12.97 6.67
N LEU A 72 -6.37 -12.26 6.53
CA LEU A 72 -6.71 -11.57 5.28
C LEU A 72 -5.88 -10.29 5.16
N SER A 73 -5.35 -10.05 3.95
CA SER A 73 -4.84 -8.73 3.60
C SER A 73 -6.01 -7.74 3.51
N PHE A 74 -5.89 -6.60 4.13
CA PHE A 74 -6.89 -5.54 4.12
C PHE A 74 -6.74 -4.60 2.91
N ALA A 75 -5.76 -4.84 2.04
CA ALA A 75 -5.64 -4.11 0.79
C ALA A 75 -6.67 -4.59 -0.22
N TYR A 76 -7.52 -3.70 -0.66
CA TYR A 76 -8.43 -3.91 -1.79
C TYR A 76 -7.71 -3.51 -3.08
N GLU A 77 -7.67 -4.42 -4.06
CA GLU A 77 -7.30 -4.05 -5.42
C GLU A 77 -8.53 -3.46 -6.11
N SER A 78 -8.69 -2.16 -6.02
CA SER A 78 -9.84 -1.51 -6.64
C SER A 78 -9.74 -1.38 -8.17
N LYS A 79 -8.52 -1.38 -8.72
CA LYS A 79 -8.20 -1.38 -10.18
C LYS A 79 -6.73 -1.74 -10.37
N ALA A 80 -6.35 -2.21 -11.59
CA ALA A 80 -4.95 -2.28 -11.97
C ALA A 80 -4.30 -0.89 -11.78
N GLY A 81 -3.23 -0.82 -10.98
CA GLY A 81 -2.53 0.44 -10.69
C GLY A 81 -2.88 1.10 -9.37
N SER A 82 -3.77 0.54 -8.54
CA SER A 82 -4.06 1.08 -7.20
C SER A 82 -4.08 0.01 -6.11
N LEU A 83 -3.58 0.37 -4.94
CA LEU A 83 -3.59 -0.43 -3.72
C LEU A 83 -4.37 0.34 -2.66
N GLU A 84 -5.51 -0.18 -2.24
CA GLU A 84 -6.29 0.42 -1.17
C GLU A 84 -5.86 -0.17 0.18
N ILE A 85 -5.38 0.68 1.07
CA ILE A 85 -5.05 0.33 2.45
C ILE A 85 -6.20 0.79 3.34
N ALA A 86 -7.23 -0.04 3.44
CA ALA A 86 -8.46 0.27 4.15
C ALA A 86 -8.46 -0.17 5.63
N SER A 87 -7.38 -0.77 6.16
CA SER A 87 -7.40 -1.30 7.52
C SER A 87 -7.03 -0.26 8.56
N ASP A 88 -7.81 -0.25 9.65
CA ASP A 88 -7.51 0.54 10.86
C ASP A 88 -6.12 0.18 11.43
N GLU A 89 -5.69 -1.08 11.31
CA GLU A 89 -4.38 -1.54 11.77
C GLU A 89 -3.23 -0.89 11.01
N ILE A 90 -3.30 -0.83 9.67
CA ILE A 90 -2.28 -0.18 8.85
C ILE A 90 -2.29 1.34 9.08
N SER A 91 -3.47 1.92 9.21
CA SER A 91 -3.61 3.32 9.59
C SER A 91 -3.00 3.59 10.98
N ALA A 92 -3.16 2.68 11.92
CA ALA A 92 -2.54 2.75 13.23
C ALA A 92 -1.00 2.63 13.14
N ILE A 93 -0.46 1.75 12.30
CA ILE A 93 0.99 1.65 12.06
C ILE A 93 1.53 3.00 11.58
N ILE A 94 0.91 3.61 10.57
CA ILE A 94 1.34 4.91 10.03
C ILE A 94 1.32 6.01 11.11
N GLN A 95 0.39 5.95 12.06
CA GLN A 95 0.26 6.98 13.10
C GLN A 95 1.18 6.74 14.31
N THR A 96 1.44 5.50 14.67
CA THR A 96 2.10 5.14 15.93
C THR A 96 3.56 4.69 15.77
N ALA A 97 3.91 4.04 14.69
CA ALA A 97 5.24 3.46 14.47
C ALA A 97 6.19 4.48 13.82
N LYS A 98 6.65 5.46 14.62
CA LYS A 98 7.51 6.56 14.12
C LYS A 98 9.00 6.21 14.06
N ASP A 99 9.39 5.03 14.50
CA ASP A 99 10.78 4.58 14.49
C ASP A 99 10.98 3.27 13.75
N LEU A 100 12.17 3.08 13.21
CA LEU A 100 12.53 1.90 12.43
C LEU A 100 12.47 0.59 13.24
N PRO A 101 12.90 0.52 14.52
CA PRO A 101 12.79 -0.70 15.31
C PRO A 101 11.36 -1.21 15.46
N THR A 102 10.39 -0.34 15.69
CA THR A 102 8.96 -0.69 15.76
C THR A 102 8.47 -1.26 14.42
N ILE A 103 8.82 -0.64 13.29
CA ILE A 103 8.49 -1.13 11.95
C ILE A 103 9.10 -2.53 11.72
N VAL A 104 10.36 -2.72 12.09
CA VAL A 104 11.06 -4.01 11.95
C VAL A 104 10.36 -5.10 12.76
N SER A 105 9.93 -4.82 13.98
CA SER A 105 9.18 -5.76 14.81
C SER A 105 7.85 -6.18 14.14
N ILE A 106 7.10 -5.23 13.60
CA ILE A 106 5.84 -5.49 12.90
C ILE A 106 6.07 -6.33 11.64
N LEU A 107 7.10 -5.98 10.84
CA LEU A 107 7.48 -6.72 9.64
C LEU A 107 7.90 -8.16 9.97
N THR A 108 8.69 -8.36 11.02
CA THR A 108 9.11 -9.68 11.48
C THR A 108 7.91 -10.56 11.87
N ASN A 109 6.95 -9.99 12.59
CA ASN A 109 5.71 -10.67 12.95
C ASN A 109 4.89 -11.02 11.69
N THR A 110 4.81 -10.10 10.72
CA THR A 110 4.10 -10.33 9.45
C THR A 110 4.77 -11.44 8.64
N LEU A 111 6.09 -11.51 8.63
CA LEU A 111 6.87 -12.57 7.97
C LEU A 111 6.66 -13.96 8.59
N SER A 112 6.30 -14.06 9.86
CA SER A 112 6.01 -15.33 10.54
C SER A 112 4.62 -15.90 10.24
N MET A 113 3.72 -15.13 9.60
CA MET A 113 2.36 -15.57 9.25
C MET A 113 2.34 -16.66 8.16
N LYS A 114 1.23 -17.39 8.01
CA LYS A 114 1.06 -18.43 6.98
C LYS A 114 1.17 -17.87 5.56
N LYS A 115 1.83 -18.62 4.65
CA LYS A 115 2.24 -18.18 3.30
C LYS A 115 1.13 -17.60 2.41
N SER A 116 -0.11 -18.07 2.49
CA SER A 116 -1.18 -17.73 1.53
C SER A 116 -1.68 -16.28 1.59
N TYR A 117 -1.56 -15.60 2.73
CA TYR A 117 -2.04 -14.22 2.93
C TYR A 117 -0.92 -13.23 3.22
N ARG A 118 0.29 -13.74 3.36
CA ARG A 118 1.47 -13.01 3.84
C ARG A 118 1.95 -11.93 2.87
N VAL A 119 1.90 -12.18 1.56
CA VAL A 119 2.56 -11.33 0.55
C VAL A 119 1.95 -9.93 0.46
N SER A 120 0.62 -9.83 0.37
CA SER A 120 -0.04 -8.53 0.34
C SER A 120 0.18 -7.77 1.66
N ARG A 121 0.08 -8.47 2.78
CA ARG A 121 0.30 -7.89 4.11
C ARG A 121 1.73 -7.38 4.30
N ILE A 122 2.74 -8.09 3.76
CA ILE A 122 4.13 -7.64 3.78
C ILE A 122 4.26 -6.34 2.98
N LEU A 123 3.71 -6.28 1.76
CA LEU A 123 3.77 -5.06 0.95
C LEU A 123 3.11 -3.87 1.65
N GLU A 124 1.91 -4.07 2.19
CA GLU A 124 1.19 -3.07 2.97
C GLU A 124 2.02 -2.57 4.17
N THR A 125 2.62 -3.50 4.92
CA THR A 125 3.44 -3.15 6.09
C THR A 125 4.73 -2.44 5.68
N ILE A 126 5.36 -2.83 4.57
CA ILE A 126 6.53 -2.13 4.02
C ILE A 126 6.17 -0.70 3.64
N LEU A 127 5.06 -0.50 2.94
CA LEU A 127 4.63 0.84 2.52
C LEU A 127 4.15 1.68 3.72
N ALA A 128 3.43 1.08 4.68
CA ALA A 128 3.06 1.75 5.92
C ALA A 128 4.29 2.19 6.73
N GLY A 129 5.32 1.34 6.79
CA GLY A 129 6.60 1.68 7.41
C GLY A 129 7.30 2.84 6.73
N ALA A 130 7.31 2.87 5.40
CA ALA A 130 7.86 3.98 4.64
C ALA A 130 7.13 5.30 4.93
N LEU A 131 5.79 5.25 4.99
CA LEU A 131 4.96 6.42 5.28
C LEU A 131 5.09 6.91 6.73
N ALA A 132 5.21 5.98 7.68
CA ALA A 132 5.34 6.29 9.10
C ALA A 132 6.69 6.93 9.44
N THR A 133 7.75 6.58 8.70
CA THR A 133 9.12 7.08 8.90
C THR A 133 9.52 8.18 7.92
N ASP A 134 8.56 8.67 7.11
CA ASP A 134 8.81 9.63 6.02
C ASP A 134 9.96 9.22 5.07
N ALA A 135 10.07 7.92 4.82
CA ALA A 135 11.07 7.40 3.89
C ALA A 135 10.80 7.88 2.46
N SER A 136 11.82 8.38 1.79
CA SER A 136 11.73 8.82 0.40
C SER A 136 11.70 7.64 -0.59
N ASP A 137 12.42 6.57 -0.28
CA ASP A 137 12.54 5.39 -1.12
C ASP A 137 12.57 4.11 -0.28
N VAL A 138 12.03 3.04 -0.85
CA VAL A 138 12.11 1.67 -0.33
C VAL A 138 12.93 0.85 -1.32
N HIS A 139 13.95 0.18 -0.84
CA HIS A 139 14.80 -0.70 -1.63
C HIS A 139 14.63 -2.15 -1.17
N ILE A 140 14.36 -3.06 -2.11
CA ILE A 140 14.30 -4.49 -1.87
C ILE A 140 15.29 -5.14 -2.82
N GLU A 141 16.39 -5.63 -2.26
CA GLU A 141 17.57 -6.05 -3.01
C GLU A 141 17.92 -7.51 -2.73
N PRO A 142 17.90 -8.36 -3.77
CA PRO A 142 18.40 -9.73 -3.66
C PRO A 142 19.92 -9.76 -3.46
N GLU A 143 20.33 -10.46 -2.42
CA GLU A 143 21.71 -10.85 -2.15
C GLU A 143 21.89 -12.35 -2.42
N GLU A 144 23.12 -12.86 -2.25
CA GLU A 144 23.44 -14.24 -2.53
C GLU A 144 22.56 -15.22 -1.75
N ASP A 145 22.31 -15.00 -0.47
CA ASP A 145 21.57 -15.93 0.40
C ASP A 145 20.23 -15.39 0.92
N TYR A 146 20.01 -14.09 0.89
CA TYR A 146 18.85 -13.43 1.48
C TYR A 146 18.38 -12.25 0.63
N ILE A 147 17.26 -11.66 1.01
CA ILE A 147 16.73 -10.42 0.44
C ILE A 147 16.89 -9.33 1.49
N ARG A 148 17.46 -8.20 1.10
CA ARG A 148 17.70 -7.04 1.96
C ARG A 148 16.64 -5.98 1.71
N LEU A 149 15.93 -5.58 2.77
CA LEU A 149 15.02 -4.43 2.76
C LEU A 149 15.69 -3.22 3.40
N ARG A 150 15.70 -2.10 2.69
CA ARG A 150 16.21 -0.81 3.18
C ARG A 150 15.21 0.31 2.95
N TYR A 151 15.19 1.26 3.87
CA TYR A 151 14.53 2.55 3.70
C TYR A 151 15.55 3.66 3.49
N ARG A 152 15.21 4.65 2.66
CA ARG A 152 15.98 5.89 2.58
C ARG A 152 15.36 6.91 3.51
N LEU A 153 16.04 7.17 4.62
CA LEU A 153 15.66 8.15 5.65
C LEU A 153 16.65 9.31 5.59
N ASP A 154 16.16 10.53 5.45
CA ASP A 154 17.00 11.75 5.36
C ASP A 154 18.17 11.62 4.35
N GLY A 155 17.90 10.99 3.22
CA GLY A 155 18.89 10.78 2.15
C GLY A 155 19.81 9.56 2.36
N VAL A 156 19.80 8.92 3.53
CA VAL A 156 20.65 7.77 3.86
C VAL A 156 19.88 6.47 3.77
N LEU A 157 20.45 5.43 3.13
CA LEU A 157 19.88 4.09 3.09
C LEU A 157 20.17 3.34 4.40
N VAL A 158 19.12 3.01 5.13
CA VAL A 158 19.18 2.30 6.40
C VAL A 158 18.60 0.90 6.24
N ASN A 159 19.33 -0.12 6.74
CA ASN A 159 18.84 -1.51 6.71
C ASN A 159 17.67 -1.65 7.69
N ALA A 160 16.55 -2.22 7.19
CA ALA A 160 15.42 -2.58 8.01
C ALA A 160 15.50 -4.04 8.44
N LEU A 161 15.41 -4.98 7.51
CA LEU A 161 15.49 -6.41 7.80
C LEU A 161 15.91 -7.22 6.56
N ASN A 162 16.24 -8.49 6.81
CA ASN A 162 16.47 -9.49 5.77
C ASN A 162 15.38 -10.56 5.82
N PHE A 163 15.00 -11.10 4.65
CA PHE A 163 13.99 -12.16 4.55
C PHE A 163 14.31 -13.16 3.41
N ASP A 164 13.49 -14.19 3.26
CA ASP A 164 13.72 -15.31 2.35
C ASP A 164 13.37 -15.00 0.88
N LYS A 165 14.03 -15.70 -0.03
CA LYS A 165 13.87 -15.56 -1.49
C LYS A 165 12.48 -16.00 -1.99
N ASP A 166 11.86 -16.99 -1.36
CA ASP A 166 10.54 -17.48 -1.76
C ASP A 166 9.47 -16.41 -1.54
N THR A 167 9.53 -15.74 -0.37
CA THR A 167 8.67 -14.60 -0.05
C THR A 167 8.89 -13.46 -1.04
N TYR A 168 10.15 -13.20 -1.39
CA TYR A 168 10.50 -12.16 -2.35
C TYR A 168 9.91 -12.40 -3.74
N ASN A 169 10.01 -13.61 -4.27
CA ASN A 169 9.51 -13.92 -5.61
C ASN A 169 8.00 -13.65 -5.74
N LEU A 170 7.25 -13.94 -4.68
CA LEU A 170 5.83 -13.62 -4.63
C LEU A 170 5.58 -12.10 -4.51
N LEU A 171 6.37 -11.42 -3.67
CA LEU A 171 6.30 -9.97 -3.48
C LEU A 171 6.65 -9.22 -4.77
N LEU A 172 7.72 -9.62 -5.46
CA LEU A 172 8.14 -9.06 -6.75
C LEU A 172 7.04 -9.17 -7.80
N SER A 173 6.42 -10.37 -7.91
CA SER A 173 5.30 -10.58 -8.84
C SER A 173 4.13 -9.65 -8.52
N ARG A 174 3.83 -9.46 -7.25
CA ARG A 174 2.76 -8.56 -6.78
C ARG A 174 3.07 -7.10 -7.09
N ILE A 175 4.29 -6.65 -6.82
CA ILE A 175 4.73 -5.29 -7.12
C ILE A 175 4.68 -5.03 -8.63
N LYS A 176 5.14 -5.97 -9.46
CA LYS A 176 5.05 -5.86 -10.92
C LYS A 176 3.60 -5.70 -11.39
N LEU A 177 2.68 -6.52 -10.90
CA LEU A 177 1.26 -6.44 -11.26
C LEU A 177 0.65 -5.09 -10.86
N LEU A 178 0.88 -4.62 -9.65
CA LEU A 178 0.38 -3.34 -9.18
C LEU A 178 0.94 -2.17 -9.99
N SER A 179 2.22 -2.24 -10.35
CA SER A 179 2.92 -1.19 -11.12
C SER A 179 2.65 -1.25 -12.63
N GLY A 180 1.81 -2.20 -13.10
CA GLY A 180 1.51 -2.39 -14.53
C GLY A 180 2.68 -2.95 -15.34
N LEU A 181 3.63 -3.65 -14.68
CA LEU A 181 4.83 -4.19 -15.29
C LEU A 181 4.64 -5.65 -15.74
N LYS A 182 5.48 -6.06 -16.69
CA LYS A 182 5.43 -7.40 -17.27
C LYS A 182 6.18 -8.41 -16.40
N LEU A 183 5.53 -9.52 -16.03
CA LEU A 183 6.10 -10.57 -15.19
C LEU A 183 7.23 -11.36 -15.87
N ASN A 184 7.12 -11.54 -17.18
CA ASN A 184 8.04 -12.36 -17.97
C ASN A 184 9.34 -11.64 -18.38
N ILE A 185 9.43 -10.33 -18.22
CA ILE A 185 10.65 -9.56 -18.50
C ILE A 185 11.48 -9.54 -17.20
N LYS A 186 12.68 -10.13 -17.27
CA LYS A 186 13.61 -10.22 -16.13
C LYS A 186 15.00 -9.66 -16.41
N LYS A 187 15.32 -9.43 -17.68
CA LYS A 187 16.68 -8.99 -18.12
C LYS A 187 16.76 -7.50 -18.40
N ASP A 188 15.62 -6.84 -18.55
CA ASP A 188 15.54 -5.42 -18.86
C ASP A 188 14.96 -4.66 -17.68
N ALA A 189 15.41 -3.42 -17.50
CA ALA A 189 14.83 -2.51 -16.52
C ALA A 189 13.37 -2.19 -16.90
N GLN A 190 12.52 -2.09 -15.88
CA GLN A 190 11.12 -1.72 -16.04
C GLN A 190 10.75 -0.63 -15.04
N ASP A 191 10.07 0.40 -15.53
CA ASP A 191 9.54 1.48 -14.70
C ASP A 191 8.01 1.48 -14.74
N GLY A 192 7.40 1.67 -13.59
CA GLY A 192 5.95 1.71 -13.45
C GLY A 192 5.52 2.57 -12.26
N ARG A 193 4.23 2.59 -12.02
CA ARG A 193 3.67 3.32 -10.89
C ARG A 193 2.36 2.71 -10.43
N PHE A 194 2.01 2.95 -9.18
CA PHE A 194 0.69 2.67 -8.63
C PHE A 194 0.37 3.67 -7.53
N SER A 195 -0.91 3.81 -7.20
CA SER A 195 -1.37 4.67 -6.11
C SER A 195 -1.69 3.83 -4.88
N VAL A 196 -1.38 4.37 -3.72
CA VAL A 196 -1.76 3.81 -2.42
C VAL A 196 -2.78 4.76 -1.78
N HIS A 197 -4.00 4.26 -1.59
CA HIS A 197 -5.06 5.00 -0.91
C HIS A 197 -4.98 4.75 0.59
N VAL A 198 -4.73 5.80 1.37
CA VAL A 198 -4.71 5.76 2.83
C VAL A 198 -5.71 6.78 3.35
N LYS A 199 -6.87 6.33 3.82
CA LYS A 199 -8.00 7.20 4.17
C LYS A 199 -8.35 8.11 2.98
N ASP A 200 -8.32 9.41 3.17
CA ASP A 200 -8.63 10.42 2.15
C ASP A 200 -7.41 10.91 1.36
N THR A 201 -6.28 10.19 1.41
CA THR A 201 -5.03 10.61 0.78
C THR A 201 -4.53 9.58 -0.22
N ASP A 202 -4.29 10.03 -1.45
CA ASP A 202 -3.66 9.25 -2.50
C ASP A 202 -2.15 9.51 -2.51
N ILE A 203 -1.38 8.44 -2.40
CA ILE A 203 0.08 8.47 -2.40
C ILE A 203 0.56 7.76 -3.65
N GLU A 204 1.25 8.45 -4.53
CA GLU A 204 1.84 7.86 -5.72
C GLU A 204 3.15 7.14 -5.35
N ILE A 205 3.27 5.89 -5.78
CA ILE A 205 4.50 5.09 -5.67
C ILE A 205 5.06 4.90 -7.08
N ARG A 206 6.26 5.38 -7.32
CA ARG A 206 7.02 5.10 -8.55
C ARG A 206 7.93 3.91 -8.33
N THR A 207 7.79 2.91 -9.17
CA THR A 207 8.50 1.63 -9.05
C THR A 207 9.49 1.50 -10.20
N SER A 208 10.74 1.22 -9.87
CA SER A 208 11.79 0.82 -10.83
C SER A 208 12.24 -0.58 -10.46
N ILE A 209 12.26 -1.47 -11.46
CA ILE A 209 12.76 -2.85 -11.33
C ILE A 209 13.99 -2.98 -12.19
N LEU A 210 15.10 -3.34 -11.58
CA LEU A 210 16.41 -3.42 -12.21
C LEU A 210 16.94 -4.86 -12.13
N PRO A 211 17.40 -5.45 -13.25
CA PRO A 211 18.07 -6.74 -13.21
C PRO A 211 19.36 -6.66 -12.39
N GLY A 212 19.56 -7.62 -11.50
CA GLY A 212 20.73 -7.76 -10.67
C GLY A 212 21.41 -9.12 -10.80
N ALA A 213 22.52 -9.33 -10.10
CA ALA A 213 23.28 -10.57 -10.14
C ALA A 213 22.51 -11.77 -9.58
N TYR A 214 21.72 -11.56 -8.53
CA TYR A 214 21.03 -12.65 -7.81
C TYR A 214 19.52 -12.70 -8.08
N ASN A 215 18.92 -11.65 -8.59
CA ASN A 215 17.54 -11.52 -9.10
C ASN A 215 17.30 -10.03 -9.45
N GLU A 216 16.07 -9.68 -9.81
CA GLU A 216 15.65 -8.29 -10.04
C GLU A 216 15.57 -7.53 -8.70
N SER A 217 16.12 -6.34 -8.63
CA SER A 217 16.00 -5.42 -7.49
C SER A 217 14.81 -4.49 -7.70
N VAL A 218 14.14 -4.13 -6.62
CA VAL A 218 12.99 -3.21 -6.63
C VAL A 218 13.34 -1.94 -5.88
N VAL A 219 13.09 -0.80 -6.50
CA VAL A 219 13.13 0.52 -5.87
C VAL A 219 11.75 1.15 -5.98
N MET A 220 11.15 1.50 -4.87
CA MET A 220 9.87 2.20 -4.81
C MET A 220 10.08 3.58 -4.21
N ARG A 221 9.85 4.64 -5.00
CA ARG A 221 9.86 6.02 -4.52
C ARG A 221 8.48 6.41 -4.02
N VAL A 222 8.42 6.91 -2.80
CA VAL A 222 7.18 7.34 -2.14
C VAL A 222 7.01 8.84 -2.37
N LEU A 223 5.95 9.21 -3.11
CA LEU A 223 5.61 10.61 -3.38
C LEU A 223 4.46 11.01 -2.45
N ASN A 224 4.80 11.38 -1.21
CA ASN A 224 3.82 11.78 -0.22
C ASN A 224 3.31 13.20 -0.53
N PRO A 225 1.99 13.39 -0.84
CA PRO A 225 1.45 14.72 -1.14
C PRO A 225 1.53 15.71 0.03
N LYS A 226 1.66 15.22 1.27
CA LYS A 226 1.86 16.10 2.44
C LYS A 226 3.16 16.89 2.37
N SER A 227 4.20 16.37 1.72
CA SER A 227 5.46 17.08 1.50
C SER A 227 5.37 18.18 0.43
N ILE A 228 4.26 18.22 -0.33
CA ILE A 228 4.03 19.15 -1.44
C ILE A 228 3.19 20.35 -1.01
N GLY A 229 2.48 20.26 0.11
CA GLY A 229 1.54 21.28 0.58
C GLY A 229 2.13 22.37 1.50
N VAL A 230 3.45 22.46 1.63
CA VAL A 230 4.12 23.43 2.50
C VAL A 230 3.84 24.87 2.00
N PRO A 231 3.32 25.76 2.85
CA PRO A 231 3.14 27.17 2.49
C PRO A 231 4.49 27.85 2.18
N MET A 232 4.45 28.87 1.34
CA MET A 232 5.65 29.59 0.92
C MET A 232 6.42 30.20 2.11
N GLU A 233 5.70 30.59 3.13
CA GLU A 233 6.20 31.18 4.37
C GLU A 233 6.99 30.19 5.24
N GLU A 234 6.70 28.89 5.09
CA GLU A 234 7.33 27.80 5.84
C GLU A 234 8.52 27.15 5.11
N LEU A 235 8.84 27.61 3.89
CA LEU A 235 9.97 27.08 3.09
C LEU A 235 11.36 27.44 3.67
N GLY A 236 11.42 28.20 4.77
CA GLY A 236 12.69 28.64 5.35
C GLY A 236 13.42 29.73 4.53
N ILE A 237 12.72 30.41 3.63
CA ILE A 237 13.28 31.50 2.82
C ILE A 237 13.39 32.76 3.71
N PRO A 238 14.55 33.43 3.72
CA PRO A 238 14.72 34.68 4.48
C PRO A 238 13.63 35.71 4.12
N PRO A 239 13.03 36.43 5.11
CA PRO A 239 11.90 37.32 4.87
C PRO A 239 12.10 38.38 3.77
N LYS A 240 13.33 38.90 3.65
CA LYS A 240 13.69 39.86 2.60
C LYS A 240 13.61 39.25 1.19
N LEU A 241 14.01 37.98 1.03
CA LEU A 241 13.93 37.26 -0.25
C LEU A 241 12.51 36.80 -0.52
N LEU A 242 11.78 36.40 0.52
CA LEU A 242 10.38 36.02 0.41
C LEU A 242 9.53 37.17 -0.17
N SER A 243 9.66 38.38 0.33
CA SER A 243 8.93 39.54 -0.17
C SER A 243 9.26 39.90 -1.64
N ILE A 244 10.50 39.65 -2.07
CA ILE A 244 10.89 39.81 -3.48
C ILE A 244 10.20 38.72 -4.35
N LEU A 245 10.25 37.47 -3.92
CA LEU A 245 9.62 36.37 -4.63
C LEU A 245 8.11 36.54 -4.75
N GLU A 246 7.43 36.95 -3.68
CA GLU A 246 6.00 37.27 -3.70
C GLU A 246 5.64 38.33 -4.73
N LYS A 247 6.45 39.39 -4.84
CA LYS A 247 6.28 40.43 -5.84
C LYS A 247 6.54 39.94 -7.26
N GLU A 248 7.54 39.07 -7.45
CA GLU A 248 7.88 38.58 -8.79
C GLU A 248 6.87 37.52 -9.28
N ILE A 249 6.33 36.70 -8.41
CA ILE A 249 5.33 35.68 -8.76
C ILE A 249 4.01 36.29 -9.25
N THR A 250 3.65 37.46 -8.77
CA THR A 250 2.39 38.13 -9.16
C THR A 250 2.46 38.86 -10.53
N LYS A 251 3.63 38.92 -11.14
CA LYS A 251 3.78 39.51 -12.47
C LYS A 251 3.09 38.65 -13.53
N PRO A 252 2.38 39.26 -14.51
CA PRO A 252 1.65 38.50 -15.52
C PRO A 252 2.56 37.77 -16.54
N ASN A 253 3.82 38.18 -16.63
CA ASN A 253 4.79 37.63 -17.58
C ASN A 253 6.15 37.49 -16.89
N GLY A 254 6.88 36.43 -17.21
CA GLY A 254 8.22 36.18 -16.68
C GLY A 254 8.58 34.72 -16.59
N MET A 255 9.77 34.47 -16.10
CA MET A 255 10.27 33.11 -15.82
C MET A 255 10.94 33.11 -14.45
N LEU A 256 10.55 32.14 -13.60
CA LEU A 256 11.17 31.85 -12.34
C LEU A 256 11.79 30.45 -12.42
N LEU A 257 13.11 30.37 -12.27
CA LEU A 257 13.85 29.10 -12.37
C LEU A 257 14.31 28.64 -11.00
N THR A 258 13.91 27.41 -10.63
CA THR A 258 14.43 26.74 -9.45
C THR A 258 15.47 25.72 -9.86
N THR A 259 16.67 25.78 -9.28
CA THR A 259 17.79 24.87 -9.57
C THR A 259 18.38 24.29 -8.29
N GLY A 260 18.98 23.12 -8.38
CA GLY A 260 19.63 22.44 -7.25
C GLY A 260 19.67 20.92 -7.42
N PRO A 261 20.37 20.20 -6.55
CA PRO A 261 20.47 18.74 -6.60
C PRO A 261 19.11 18.06 -6.28
N THR A 262 19.05 16.73 -6.44
CA THR A 262 17.87 15.95 -6.02
C THR A 262 17.68 16.08 -4.51
N GLY A 263 16.43 16.27 -4.06
CA GLY A 263 16.12 16.46 -2.63
C GLY A 263 16.28 17.89 -2.09
N SER A 264 16.70 18.86 -2.91
CA SER A 264 16.89 20.27 -2.47
C SER A 264 15.58 21.08 -2.35
N GLY A 265 14.41 20.45 -2.44
CA GLY A 265 13.12 21.12 -2.31
C GLY A 265 12.61 21.85 -3.55
N LYS A 266 13.21 21.67 -4.74
CA LYS A 266 12.77 22.36 -5.98
C LYS A 266 11.27 22.21 -6.25
N THR A 267 10.79 20.98 -6.23
CA THR A 267 9.37 20.68 -6.51
C THR A 267 8.47 21.25 -5.42
N THR A 268 8.85 21.14 -4.15
CA THR A 268 8.12 21.73 -3.01
C THR A 268 7.99 23.24 -3.15
N THR A 269 9.08 23.92 -3.52
CA THR A 269 9.10 25.36 -3.78
C THR A 269 8.18 25.74 -4.94
N LEU A 270 8.23 24.99 -6.06
CA LEU A 270 7.34 25.26 -7.21
C LEU A 270 5.86 25.09 -6.86
N TYR A 271 5.52 24.07 -6.07
CA TYR A 271 4.13 23.88 -5.61
C TYR A 271 3.68 25.01 -4.66
N ALA A 272 4.55 25.47 -3.77
CA ALA A 272 4.26 26.61 -2.91
C ALA A 272 3.98 27.88 -3.74
N PHE A 273 4.76 28.11 -4.81
CA PHE A 273 4.53 29.20 -5.74
C PHE A 273 3.20 29.05 -6.47
N LEU A 274 2.92 27.86 -7.03
CA LEU A 274 1.65 27.60 -7.70
C LEU A 274 0.45 27.81 -6.78
N LYS A 275 0.53 27.36 -5.54
CA LYS A 275 -0.52 27.54 -4.54
C LYS A 275 -0.77 29.02 -4.23
N LYS A 276 0.29 29.85 -4.21
CA LYS A 276 0.20 31.29 -3.96
C LYS A 276 -0.42 32.05 -5.14
N VAL A 277 -0.14 31.61 -6.38
CA VAL A 277 -0.64 32.24 -7.62
C VAL A 277 -2.03 31.71 -8.02
N HIS A 278 -2.38 30.51 -7.57
CA HIS A 278 -3.67 29.91 -7.87
C HIS A 278 -4.78 30.61 -7.10
N ASN A 279 -5.49 31.52 -7.79
CA ASN A 279 -6.77 32.06 -7.35
C ASN A 279 -7.87 31.33 -8.12
N PRO A 280 -8.85 30.71 -7.42
CA PRO A 280 -10.02 30.13 -8.05
C PRO A 280 -10.91 31.18 -8.71
#